data_4acf3b492eccb617997db9738cffdf81
#
_entry.id   4acf3b492eccb617997db9738cffdf81
#
_cell.length_a   1.000
_cell.length_b   1.000
_cell.length_c   1.000
_cell.angle_alpha   90.00
_cell.angle_beta   90.00
_cell.angle_gamma   90.00
#
_symmetry.space_group_name_H-M   'P 1'
#
loop_
_entity.id
_entity.type
_entity.pdbx_description
1 polymer ?
#
loop_
_entity_poly.entity_id
_entity_poly.type
_entity_poly.pdbx_seq_one_letter_code
_entity_poly.pdbx_strand_id
1 'polypeptide(L)'
;MQLQEFKKIIDSVKQGIRVPATMSWTSDETVDIYCDVKVTEEYWLNVCGKGYGHIENEDGQGDSPTYDELVIDSIDIDEVHAFLTADVAAEVDEFTAMQEAELIEALNKHITVEL
;
A
#
# COMPACT_ATOMS: atom_id res chain seq x y z
N MET A 1 -11.44 -3.85 -16.38
CA MET A 1 -10.66 -2.73 -16.93
C MET A 1 -10.08 -3.09 -18.29
N GLN A 2 -10.03 -2.15 -19.20
CA GLN A 2 -9.46 -2.40 -20.53
C GLN A 2 -7.94 -2.64 -20.44
N LEU A 3 -7.45 -3.50 -21.33
CA LEU A 3 -6.07 -3.99 -21.27
C LEU A 3 -5.02 -2.87 -21.37
N GLN A 4 -5.25 -1.88 -22.23
CA GLN A 4 -4.28 -0.78 -22.42
C GLN A 4 -4.14 0.09 -21.17
N GLU A 5 -5.24 0.37 -20.50
CA GLU A 5 -5.25 1.15 -19.27
C GLU A 5 -4.60 0.36 -18.13
N PHE A 6 -4.91 -0.90 -18.05
CA PHE A 6 -4.32 -1.81 -17.07
C PHE A 6 -2.80 -1.89 -17.22
N LYS A 7 -2.30 -2.00 -18.46
CA LYS A 7 -0.86 -2.01 -18.72
C LYS A 7 -0.16 -0.75 -18.24
N LYS A 8 -0.77 0.41 -18.44
CA LYS A 8 -0.22 1.67 -17.95
C LYS A 8 -0.10 1.69 -16.44
N ILE A 9 -1.11 1.18 -15.75
CA ILE A 9 -1.10 1.08 -14.29
C ILE A 9 0.00 0.13 -13.82
N ILE A 10 0.10 -1.05 -14.42
CA ILE A 10 1.13 -2.05 -14.08
C ILE A 10 2.53 -1.50 -14.31
N ASP A 11 2.76 -0.83 -15.44
CA ASP A 11 4.07 -0.26 -15.73
C ASP A 11 4.46 0.82 -14.72
N SER A 12 3.50 1.61 -14.28
CA SER A 12 3.74 2.62 -13.23
C SER A 12 4.06 1.97 -11.89
N VAL A 13 3.36 0.91 -11.52
CA VAL A 13 3.62 0.18 -10.29
C VAL A 13 5.03 -0.42 -10.30
N LYS A 14 5.47 -0.96 -11.43
CA LYS A 14 6.81 -1.56 -11.57
C LYS A 14 7.95 -0.55 -11.40
N GLN A 15 7.69 0.73 -11.55
CA GLN A 15 8.69 1.77 -11.31
C GLN A 15 8.91 2.04 -9.82
N GLY A 16 8.08 1.48 -8.97
CA GLY A 16 8.15 1.65 -7.53
C GLY A 16 7.12 2.63 -7.02
N ILE A 17 6.49 2.25 -5.93
CA ILE A 17 5.49 3.08 -5.25
C ILE A 17 5.92 3.28 -3.81
N ARG A 18 5.87 4.54 -3.35
CA ARG A 18 6.10 4.89 -1.95
C ARG A 18 4.77 5.25 -1.33
N VAL A 19 4.43 4.60 -0.25
CA VAL A 19 3.20 4.88 0.49
C VAL A 19 3.51 5.29 1.91
N PRO A 20 2.85 6.33 2.42
CA PRO A 20 2.93 6.65 3.84
C PRO A 20 2.14 5.61 4.62
N ALA A 21 2.73 5.08 5.67
CA ALA A 21 2.01 4.21 6.57
C ALA A 21 1.09 5.05 7.45
N THR A 22 -0.19 4.80 7.35
CA THR A 22 -1.12 5.30 8.35
C THR A 22 -1.08 4.32 9.51
N MET A 23 -0.48 4.73 10.59
CA MET A 23 -0.30 3.86 11.73
C MET A 23 -1.56 3.75 12.55
N SER A 24 -2.32 2.69 12.35
CA SER A 24 -3.24 2.23 13.37
C SER A 24 -2.66 0.95 13.97
N TRP A 25 -2.20 1.05 15.21
CA TRP A 25 -1.70 -0.08 15.95
C TRP A 25 -2.79 -1.10 16.19
N THR A 26 -2.56 -2.29 15.72
CA THR A 26 -3.19 -3.45 16.29
C THR A 26 -2.20 -4.09 17.27
N SER A 27 -2.68 -4.79 18.25
CA SER A 27 -1.88 -5.29 19.37
C SER A 27 -0.79 -6.31 19.01
N ASP A 28 -0.67 -6.71 17.75
CA ASP A 28 0.18 -7.81 17.32
C ASP A 28 1.29 -7.40 16.35
N GLU A 29 1.81 -6.18 16.50
CA GLU A 29 2.89 -5.67 15.65
C GLU A 29 2.50 -5.60 14.16
N THR A 30 1.23 -5.41 13.88
CA THR A 30 0.70 -5.19 12.55
C THR A 30 0.21 -3.77 12.37
N VAL A 31 0.31 -3.27 11.16
CA VAL A 31 -0.16 -1.93 10.78
C VAL A 31 -1.13 -2.10 9.64
N ASP A 32 -2.25 -1.41 9.70
CA ASP A 32 -3.14 -1.35 8.55
C ASP A 32 -2.60 -0.35 7.54
N ILE A 33 -2.52 -0.78 6.30
CA ILE A 33 -2.12 0.07 5.18
C ILE A 33 -3.38 0.44 4.43
N TYR A 34 -3.63 1.74 4.34
CA TYR A 34 -4.75 2.29 3.61
C TYR A 34 -4.33 3.63 3.03
N CYS A 35 -4.17 3.70 1.72
CA CYS A 35 -3.74 4.94 1.10
C CYS A 35 -4.14 5.03 -0.37
N ASP A 36 -4.21 6.27 -0.84
CA ASP A 36 -4.41 6.57 -2.25
C ASP A 36 -3.07 6.92 -2.86
N VAL A 37 -2.75 6.27 -3.97
CA VAL A 37 -1.48 6.45 -4.67
C VAL A 37 -1.73 6.84 -6.11
N LYS A 38 -1.18 7.98 -6.54
CA LYS A 38 -1.23 8.37 -7.93
C LYS A 38 -0.24 7.52 -8.72
N VAL A 39 -0.74 6.69 -9.62
CA VAL A 39 0.10 5.79 -10.40
C VAL A 39 0.32 6.27 -11.82
N THR A 40 -0.65 6.97 -12.40
CA THR A 40 -0.53 7.60 -13.72
C THR A 40 -1.14 8.99 -13.67
N GLU A 41 -1.00 9.74 -14.75
CA GLU A 41 -1.66 11.05 -14.88
C GLU A 41 -3.19 10.96 -14.82
N GLU A 42 -3.74 9.80 -15.12
CA GLU A 42 -5.18 9.58 -15.22
C GLU A 42 -5.77 8.80 -14.03
N TYR A 43 -4.96 8.04 -13.32
CA TYR A 43 -5.47 7.10 -12.32
C TYR A 43 -4.80 7.19 -10.96
N TRP A 44 -5.63 7.11 -9.94
CA TRP A 44 -5.21 6.83 -8.57
C TRP A 44 -5.60 5.40 -8.21
N LEU A 45 -4.79 4.78 -7.37
CA LEU A 45 -5.14 3.50 -6.76
C LEU A 45 -5.41 3.70 -5.28
N ASN A 46 -6.51 3.13 -4.81
CA ASN A 46 -6.72 2.94 -3.38
C ASN A 46 -6.17 1.58 -3.02
N VAL A 47 -5.20 1.57 -2.13
CA VAL A 47 -4.43 0.37 -1.76
C VAL A 47 -4.72 0.04 -0.31
N CYS A 48 -5.11 -1.20 -0.06
CA CYS A 48 -5.39 -1.71 1.27
C CYS A 48 -4.59 -2.97 1.54
N GLY A 49 -4.11 -3.09 2.76
CA GLY A 49 -3.35 -4.26 3.15
C GLY A 49 -2.86 -4.17 4.58
N LYS A 50 -1.88 -4.99 4.92
CA LYS A 50 -1.26 -5.02 6.23
C LYS A 50 0.25 -5.00 6.13
N GLY A 51 0.88 -4.26 7.01
CA GLY A 51 2.31 -4.35 7.25
C GLY A 51 2.55 -5.19 8.48
N TYR A 52 3.56 -6.03 8.44
CA TYR A 52 4.01 -6.86 9.56
C TYR A 52 5.42 -6.41 9.93
N GLY A 53 5.62 -6.17 11.20
CA GLY A 53 6.91 -5.66 11.64
C GLY A 53 7.17 -5.97 13.09
N HIS A 54 8.19 -5.33 13.60
CA HIS A 54 8.56 -5.42 15.00
C HIS A 54 8.92 -4.05 15.53
N ILE A 55 8.87 -3.92 16.84
CA ILE A 55 9.24 -2.69 17.51
C ILE A 55 10.69 -2.81 17.97
N GLU A 56 11.51 -1.85 17.57
CA GLU A 56 12.84 -1.70 18.11
C GLU A 56 12.80 -0.64 19.20
N ASN A 57 13.14 -1.06 20.42
CA ASN A 57 13.24 -0.17 21.55
C ASN A 57 14.71 0.14 21.80
N GLU A 58 15.15 1.30 21.38
CA GLU A 58 16.54 1.68 21.56
C GLU A 58 16.91 1.94 23.01
N ASP A 59 15.97 2.36 23.83
CA ASP A 59 16.30 2.75 25.20
C ASP A 59 16.13 1.65 26.24
N GLY A 60 15.47 0.57 25.93
CA GLY A 60 15.36 -0.63 26.78
C GLY A 60 15.26 -0.40 28.28
N GLN A 61 15.09 0.80 28.71
CA GLN A 61 15.17 1.19 30.10
C GLN A 61 13.92 1.89 30.56
N GLY A 62 13.34 1.29 31.51
CA GLY A 62 12.45 2.00 32.34
C GLY A 62 10.99 1.91 31.98
N ASP A 63 10.27 2.49 32.87
CA ASP A 63 8.83 2.41 32.96
C ASP A 63 8.09 3.29 31.96
N SER A 64 8.81 4.00 31.16
CA SER A 64 8.25 4.79 30.05
C SER A 64 8.84 4.31 28.76
N PRO A 65 8.14 3.48 28.02
CA PRO A 65 8.58 3.17 26.68
C PRO A 65 8.48 4.45 25.87
N THR A 66 9.60 5.12 25.69
CA THR A 66 9.70 6.13 24.68
C THR A 66 9.61 5.43 23.34
N TYR A 67 8.73 5.89 22.56
CA TYR A 67 8.31 5.44 21.25
C TYR A 67 9.33 4.64 20.49
N ASP A 68 9.05 3.43 20.47
CA ASP A 68 9.73 2.42 19.73
C ASP A 68 9.57 2.70 18.24
N GLU A 69 10.63 2.60 17.49
CA GLU A 69 10.54 2.65 16.05
C GLU A 69 9.91 1.35 15.55
N LEU A 70 8.81 1.49 14.84
CA LEU A 70 8.22 0.36 14.16
C LEU A 70 9.00 0.10 12.88
N VAL A 71 9.56 -1.09 12.77
CA VAL A 71 10.24 -1.55 11.57
C VAL A 71 9.33 -2.50 10.82
N ILE A 72 9.00 -2.15 9.59
CA ILE A 72 8.17 -3.00 8.74
C ILE A 72 9.05 -4.05 8.06
N ASP A 73 8.80 -5.30 8.36
CA ASP A 73 9.55 -6.43 7.80
C ASP A 73 8.94 -6.96 6.51
N SER A 74 7.62 -6.95 6.43
CA SER A 74 6.90 -7.42 5.25
C SER A 74 5.57 -6.70 5.08
N ILE A 75 5.08 -6.70 3.85
CA ILE A 75 3.84 -6.05 3.49
C ILE A 75 2.99 -7.04 2.70
N ASP A 76 1.69 -7.03 2.97
CA ASP A 76 0.72 -7.84 2.26
C ASP A 76 -0.43 -6.94 1.81
N ILE A 77 -0.39 -6.52 0.56
CA ILE A 77 -1.49 -5.80 -0.06
C ILE A 77 -2.51 -6.83 -0.52
N ASP A 78 -3.74 -6.67 -0.09
CA ASP A 78 -4.82 -7.64 -0.34
C ASP A 78 -6.00 -7.07 -1.13
N GLU A 79 -6.07 -5.74 -1.24
CA GLU A 79 -7.17 -5.10 -1.94
C GLU A 79 -6.69 -3.84 -2.66
N VAL A 80 -7.21 -3.63 -3.86
CA VAL A 80 -6.88 -2.45 -4.67
C VAL A 80 -8.07 -2.03 -5.52
N HIS A 81 -8.31 -0.73 -5.55
CA HIS A 81 -9.33 -0.11 -6.39
C HIS A 81 -8.72 1.02 -7.21
N ALA A 82 -9.23 1.24 -8.41
CA ALA A 82 -8.76 2.31 -9.28
C ALA A 82 -9.81 3.41 -9.40
N PHE A 83 -9.33 4.64 -9.39
CA PHE A 83 -10.16 5.84 -9.50
C PHE A 83 -9.56 6.81 -10.52
N LEU A 84 -10.41 7.63 -11.13
CA LEU A 84 -9.95 8.70 -12.01
C LEU A 84 -9.37 9.86 -11.19
N THR A 85 -8.28 10.43 -11.66
CA THR A 85 -7.63 11.55 -10.96
C THR A 85 -8.48 12.82 -10.91
N ALA A 86 -9.31 13.04 -11.93
CA ALA A 86 -10.19 14.20 -11.98
C ALA A 86 -11.33 14.13 -10.96
N ASP A 87 -11.71 12.92 -10.58
CA ASP A 87 -12.74 12.67 -9.58
C ASP A 87 -12.39 11.38 -8.84
N VAL A 88 -11.74 11.53 -7.69
CA VAL A 88 -11.26 10.41 -6.90
C VAL A 88 -12.40 9.49 -6.43
N ALA A 89 -13.63 10.00 -6.40
CA ALA A 89 -14.78 9.19 -6.03
C ALA A 89 -15.32 8.36 -7.20
N ALA A 90 -14.90 8.64 -8.42
CA ALA A 90 -15.39 7.93 -9.60
C ALA A 90 -14.58 6.65 -9.81
N GLU A 91 -15.15 5.52 -9.46
CA GLU A 91 -14.55 4.22 -9.76
C GLU A 91 -14.48 4.01 -11.27
N VAL A 92 -13.39 3.45 -11.74
CA VAL A 92 -13.28 2.94 -13.10
C VAL A 92 -13.83 1.52 -13.16
N ASP A 93 -13.92 0.96 -14.36
CA ASP A 93 -14.34 -0.43 -14.55
C ASP A 93 -13.53 -1.38 -13.67
N GLU A 94 -14.21 -2.33 -13.06
CA GLU A 94 -13.57 -3.27 -12.16
C GLU A 94 -12.46 -4.07 -12.84
N PHE A 95 -11.44 -4.39 -12.07
CA PHE A 95 -10.42 -5.31 -12.52
C PHE A 95 -11.00 -6.70 -12.67
N THR A 96 -10.59 -7.41 -13.72
CA THR A 96 -10.85 -8.85 -13.78
C THR A 96 -10.08 -9.55 -12.66
N ALA A 97 -10.48 -10.76 -12.31
CA ALA A 97 -9.78 -11.51 -11.25
C ALA A 97 -8.30 -11.72 -11.55
N MET A 98 -7.95 -11.94 -12.82
CA MET A 98 -6.55 -12.07 -13.22
C MET A 98 -5.78 -10.76 -13.14
N GLN A 99 -6.41 -9.67 -13.54
CA GLN A 99 -5.81 -8.33 -13.46
C GLN A 99 -5.56 -7.93 -12.00
N GLU A 100 -6.55 -8.16 -11.16
CA GLU A 100 -6.42 -7.84 -9.74
C GLU A 100 -5.28 -8.63 -9.09
N ALA A 101 -5.20 -9.93 -9.36
CA ALA A 101 -4.11 -10.77 -8.84
C ALA A 101 -2.75 -10.31 -9.33
N GLU A 102 -2.62 -9.99 -10.59
CA GLU A 102 -1.37 -9.48 -11.17
C GLU A 102 -0.96 -8.14 -10.56
N LEU A 103 -1.94 -7.24 -10.37
CA LEU A 103 -1.70 -5.93 -9.79
C LEU A 103 -1.28 -6.04 -8.32
N ILE A 104 -1.94 -6.87 -7.54
CA ILE A 104 -1.58 -7.12 -6.14
C ILE A 104 -0.17 -7.70 -6.04
N GLU A 105 0.17 -8.65 -6.88
CA GLU A 105 1.53 -9.21 -6.92
C GLU A 105 2.57 -8.14 -7.25
N ALA A 106 2.31 -7.31 -8.25
CA ALA A 106 3.21 -6.23 -8.62
C ALA A 106 3.35 -5.20 -7.50
N LEU A 107 2.27 -4.84 -6.83
CA LEU A 107 2.30 -3.93 -5.68
C LEU A 107 3.18 -4.50 -4.58
N ASN A 108 2.98 -5.75 -4.21
CA ASN A 108 3.77 -6.37 -3.14
C ASN A 108 5.27 -6.44 -3.44
N LYS A 109 5.64 -6.49 -4.71
CA LYS A 109 7.06 -6.49 -5.12
C LYS A 109 7.69 -5.10 -5.14
N HIS A 110 6.90 -4.08 -5.48
CA HIS A 110 7.44 -2.76 -5.81
C HIS A 110 7.01 -1.64 -4.86
N ILE A 111 6.22 -1.97 -3.86
CA ILE A 111 5.78 -0.99 -2.87
C ILE A 111 6.82 -0.81 -1.77
N THR A 112 7.04 0.44 -1.39
CA THR A 112 7.86 0.79 -0.22
C THR A 112 7.01 1.61 0.73
N VAL A 113 7.00 1.20 1.99
CA VAL A 113 6.25 1.91 3.02
C VAL A 113 7.17 2.86 3.74
N GLU A 114 6.80 4.13 3.74
CA GLU A 114 7.50 5.16 4.51
C GLU A 114 6.74 5.43 5.81
N LEU A 115 7.45 5.34 6.89
CA LEU A 115 6.93 5.66 8.21
C LEU A 115 7.11 7.15 8.53
#